data_9938a7f70e14f8dd2f5c26dfe5bdfd5d
#
_entry.id   9938a7f70e14f8dd2f5c26dfe5bdfd5d
#
_cell.length_a   1.000
_cell.length_b   1.000
_cell.length_c   1.000
_cell.angle_alpha   90.00
_cell.angle_beta   90.00
_cell.angle_gamma   90.00
#
_symmetry.space_group_name_H-M   'P 1'
#
loop_
_entity.id
_entity.type
_entity.pdbx_description
1 polymer ?
#
loop_
_entity_poly.entity_id
_entity_poly.type
_entity_poly.pdbx_seq_one_letter_code
_entity_poly.pdbx_strand_id
1 'polypeptide(L)' 'MNKEYYDAVTKMEDMGVDAEYIQGWQGGYLLNPEREEQRVTEAYSAGYEDGKAHNLDNLADWKK' A
#
# COMPACT_ATOMS: atom_id res chain seq x y z
N MET A 1 4.78 6.20 17.57
CA MET A 1 4.52 6.50 16.17
C MET A 1 5.55 5.80 15.30
N ASN A 2 5.11 5.18 14.21
CA ASN A 2 5.99 4.33 13.43
C ASN A 2 6.61 5.10 12.27
N LYS A 3 7.89 5.40 12.39
CA LYS A 3 8.61 6.16 11.37
C LYS A 3 8.68 5.40 10.03
N GLU A 4 8.84 4.09 10.09
CA GLU A 4 8.88 3.26 8.89
C GLU A 4 7.60 3.43 8.06
N TYR A 5 6.45 3.43 8.74
CA TYR A 5 5.16 3.62 8.09
C TYR A 5 5.08 4.98 7.39
N TYR A 6 5.44 6.04 8.10
CA TYR A 6 5.41 7.38 7.53
C TYR A 6 6.36 7.53 6.37
N ASP A 7 7.57 7.02 6.53
CA ASP A 7 8.57 7.12 5.47
C ASP A 7 8.09 6.36 4.21
N ALA A 8 7.48 5.20 4.40
CA ALA A 8 6.97 4.42 3.28
C ALA A 8 5.85 5.14 2.55
N VAL A 9 4.89 5.68 3.30
CA VAL A 9 3.75 6.39 2.69
C VAL A 9 4.24 7.63 1.96
N THR A 10 5.13 8.40 2.57
CA THR A 10 5.69 9.59 1.94
C THR A 10 6.42 9.23 0.66
N LYS A 11 7.20 8.16 0.69
CA LYS A 11 7.92 7.70 -0.50
C LYS A 11 6.95 7.33 -1.62
N MET A 12 5.90 6.61 -1.28
CA MET A 12 4.90 6.24 -2.29
C MET A 12 4.22 7.45 -2.90
N GLU A 13 3.89 8.44 -2.08
CA GLU A 13 3.29 9.67 -2.58
C GLU A 13 4.25 10.44 -3.48
N ASP A 14 5.50 10.53 -3.08
CA ASP A 14 6.52 11.23 -3.87
C ASP A 14 6.77 10.55 -5.21
N MET A 15 6.68 9.23 -5.25
CA MET A 15 6.88 8.46 -6.47
C MET A 15 5.67 8.48 -7.40
N GLY A 16 4.53 8.97 -6.93
CA GLY A 16 3.31 8.94 -7.74
C GLY A 16 2.68 7.56 -7.83
N VAL A 17 2.82 6.76 -6.79
CA VAL A 17 2.23 5.42 -6.74
C VAL A 17 0.71 5.53 -6.73
N ASP A 18 0.04 4.55 -7.35
CA ASP A 18 -1.41 4.50 -7.42
C ASP A 18 -2.02 4.61 -6.02
N ALA A 19 -3.02 5.49 -5.88
CA ALA A 19 -3.66 5.72 -4.58
C ALA A 19 -4.28 4.45 -4.01
N GLU A 20 -4.81 3.57 -4.86
CA GLU A 20 -5.37 2.30 -4.40
C GLU A 20 -4.29 1.39 -3.80
N TYR A 21 -3.11 1.38 -4.42
CA TYR A 21 -1.99 0.63 -3.87
C TYR A 21 -1.58 1.19 -2.50
N ILE A 22 -1.49 2.51 -2.40
CA ILE A 22 -1.12 3.15 -1.13
C ILE A 22 -2.13 2.80 -0.04
N GLN A 23 -3.43 2.89 -0.34
CA GLN A 23 -4.45 2.54 0.64
C GLN A 23 -4.37 1.08 1.06
N GLY A 24 -4.14 0.21 0.10
CA GLY A 24 -3.94 -1.20 0.39
C GLY A 24 -2.74 -1.43 1.27
N TRP A 25 -1.62 -0.79 0.94
CA TRP A 25 -0.40 -0.92 1.71
C TRP A 25 -0.60 -0.47 3.16
N GLN A 26 -1.26 0.67 3.33
CA GLN A 26 -1.55 1.18 4.68
C GLN A 26 -2.41 0.18 5.47
N GLY A 27 -3.46 -0.31 4.84
CA GLY A 27 -4.35 -1.28 5.49
C GLY A 27 -3.63 -2.56 5.86
N GLY A 28 -2.80 -3.07 4.96
CA GLY A 28 -2.04 -4.29 5.22
C GLY A 28 -1.02 -4.10 6.32
N TYR A 29 -0.31 -2.98 6.30
CA TYR A 29 0.69 -2.67 7.32
C TYR A 29 0.06 -2.62 8.72
N LEU A 30 -1.11 -1.98 8.82
CA LEU A 30 -1.81 -1.83 10.09
C LEU A 30 -2.68 -3.04 10.43
N LEU A 31 -2.72 -4.04 9.56
CA LEU A 31 -3.53 -5.24 9.71
C LEU A 31 -5.02 -4.92 9.85
N ASN A 32 -5.47 -3.89 9.16
CA ASN A 32 -6.90 -3.55 9.10
C ASN A 32 -7.62 -4.57 8.22
N PRO A 33 -8.95 -4.75 8.42
CA PRO A 33 -9.73 -5.62 7.54
C PRO A 33 -9.65 -5.12 6.09
N GLU A 34 -9.55 -6.06 5.15
CA GLU A 34 -9.59 -5.73 3.75
C GLU A 34 -10.96 -5.18 3.35
N ARG A 35 -10.99 -4.40 2.25
CA ARG A 35 -12.24 -3.99 1.65
C ARG A 35 -13.06 -5.20 1.23
N GLU A 36 -14.36 -5.00 1.08
CA GLU A 36 -15.22 -6.02 0.48
C GLU A 36 -14.70 -6.38 -0.91
N GLU A 37 -14.81 -7.64 -1.26
CA GLU A 37 -14.28 -8.18 -2.51
C GLU A 37 -14.71 -7.37 -3.73
N GLN A 38 -15.92 -6.85 -3.72
CA GLN A 38 -16.46 -6.08 -4.83
C GLN A 38 -15.80 -4.74 -5.04
N ARG A 39 -15.06 -4.25 -4.05
CA ARG A 39 -14.40 -2.96 -4.10
C ARG A 39 -12.89 -3.07 -4.14
N VAL A 40 -12.39 -4.28 -4.19
CA VAL A 40 -10.96 -4.51 -4.23
C VAL A 40 -10.47 -4.40 -5.66
N THR A 41 -9.49 -3.54 -5.88
CA THR A 41 -8.80 -3.46 -7.16
C THR A 41 -7.53 -4.28 -7.08
N GLU A 42 -6.93 -4.57 -8.24
CA GLU A 42 -5.66 -5.27 -8.27
C GLU A 42 -4.60 -4.50 -7.50
N ALA A 43 -4.55 -3.18 -7.70
CA ALA A 43 -3.59 -2.33 -7.00
C ALA A 43 -3.79 -2.39 -5.49
N TYR A 44 -5.04 -2.31 -5.02
CA TYR A 44 -5.33 -2.39 -3.60
C TYR A 44 -4.87 -3.73 -3.02
N SER A 45 -5.21 -4.81 -3.70
CA SER A 45 -4.86 -6.15 -3.24
C SER A 45 -3.35 -6.34 -3.14
N ALA A 46 -2.63 -5.90 -4.17
CA ALA A 46 -1.17 -5.98 -4.17
C ALA A 46 -0.58 -5.13 -3.04
N GLY A 47 -1.11 -3.93 -2.86
CA GLY A 47 -0.67 -3.04 -1.79
C GLY A 47 -0.90 -3.67 -0.43
N TYR A 48 -2.07 -4.27 -0.23
CA TYR A 48 -2.40 -4.90 1.04
C TYR A 48 -1.40 -6.00 1.40
N GLU A 49 -1.09 -6.87 0.43
CA GLU A 49 -0.14 -7.95 0.66
C GLU A 49 1.26 -7.41 0.95
N ASP A 50 1.69 -6.41 0.20
CA ASP A 50 3.01 -5.82 0.41
C ASP A 50 3.08 -5.08 1.76
N GLY A 51 1.99 -4.43 2.16
CA GLY A 51 1.93 -3.78 3.46
C GLY A 51 2.05 -4.76 4.61
N LYS A 52 1.37 -5.89 4.49
CA LYS A 52 1.46 -6.96 5.50
C LYS A 52 2.89 -7.46 5.65
N ALA A 53 3.61 -7.54 4.55
CA ALA A 53 5.00 -8.01 4.55
C ALA A 53 6.01 -6.88 4.82
N HIS A 54 5.54 -5.65 4.95
CA HIS A 54 6.39 -4.45 5.06
C HIS A 54 7.34 -4.35 3.86
N ASN A 55 6.86 -4.74 2.68
CA ASN A 55 7.67 -4.82 1.48
C ASN A 55 7.55 -3.51 0.69
N LEU A 56 8.67 -2.92 0.33
CA LEU A 56 8.72 -1.70 -0.45
C LEU A 56 9.33 -1.90 -1.84
N ASP A 57 9.63 -3.15 -2.20
CA ASP A 57 10.34 -3.44 -3.44
C ASP A 57 9.50 -3.29 -4.70
N ASN A 58 8.17 -3.33 -4.56
CA ASN A 58 7.27 -3.32 -5.70
C ASN A 58 6.66 -1.95 -6.00
N LEU A 59 7.08 -0.91 -5.28
CA LEU A 59 6.47 0.42 -5.43
C LEU A 59 6.54 0.93 -6.86
N ALA A 60 7.65 0.72 -7.53
CA ALA A 60 7.85 1.21 -8.88
C ALA A 60 6.89 0.57 -9.89
N ASP A 61 6.41 -0.63 -9.60
CA ASP A 61 5.48 -1.32 -10.49
C ASP A 61 4.09 -0.69 -10.48
N TRP A 62 3.79 0.10 -9.48
CA TRP A 62 2.46 0.69 -9.30
C TRP A 62 2.45 2.21 -9.45
N LYS A 63 3.53 2.76 -9.97
CA LYS A 63 3.58 4.19 -10.29
C LYS A 63 2.60 4.51 -11.41
N LYS A 64 1.96 5.65 -11.28
CA LYS A 64 1.12 6.17 -12.34
C LYS A 64 1.91 7.03 -13.32
#